data_272228605928cc3b7a372a237700a35f
#
_entry.id   272228605928cc3b7a372a237700a35f
#
_cell.length_a   1.000
_cell.length_b   1.000
_cell.length_c   1.000
_cell.angle_alpha   90.00
_cell.angle_beta   90.00
_cell.angle_gamma   90.00
#
_symmetry.space_group_name_H-M   'P 1'
#
loop_
_entity.id
_entity.type
_entity.pdbx_description
1 polymer ?
#
loop_
_entity_poly.entity_id
_entity_poly.type
_entity_poly.pdbx_seq_one_letter_code
_entity_poly.pdbx_strand_id
1 'polypeptide(L)'
;MNRSQSIRKDEQGFTLIELLVVIAVIALIGGIVASNVVGNFNRAKVETTKIQMKQIGVILNSFKLDCGFFPTTEQGLDALIHKPSGRECKKYDPEGYIGDKKIPKDGFDNDFIYISEGNKYTLKSLGNDGKEGGDGIDKDISTDDPEF
;
A
#
# COMPACT_ATOMS: atom_id res chain seq x y z
N MET A 1 26.04 -73.35 9.43
CA MET A 1 24.99 -73.10 8.41
C MET A 1 24.21 -71.87 8.81
N ASN A 2 24.53 -70.73 8.26
CA ASN A 2 23.91 -69.44 8.65
C ASN A 2 22.99 -69.03 7.49
N ARG A 3 21.66 -69.06 7.72
CA ARG A 3 20.65 -68.64 6.72
C ARG A 3 20.42 -67.14 6.91
N SER A 4 21.01 -66.34 6.05
CA SER A 4 20.64 -64.94 5.87
C SER A 4 19.20 -64.83 5.34
N GLN A 5 18.27 -64.40 6.17
CA GLN A 5 16.94 -64.01 5.70
C GLN A 5 17.03 -62.62 5.11
N SER A 6 16.93 -62.55 3.76
CA SER A 6 16.76 -61.32 3.02
C SER A 6 15.34 -60.79 3.27
N ILE A 7 15.22 -59.71 4.02
CA ILE A 7 13.98 -58.95 4.17
C ILE A 7 13.77 -58.21 2.84
N ARG A 8 12.85 -58.66 2.00
CA ARG A 8 12.37 -57.90 0.88
C ARG A 8 11.55 -56.72 1.40
N LYS A 9 12.09 -55.54 1.32
CA LYS A 9 11.34 -54.32 1.48
C LYS A 9 10.37 -54.22 0.30
N ASP A 10 9.06 -54.31 0.56
CA ASP A 10 8.02 -54.02 -0.42
C ASP A 10 8.09 -52.52 -0.73
N GLU A 11 8.71 -52.20 -1.85
CA GLU A 11 8.67 -50.85 -2.43
C GLU A 11 7.33 -50.73 -3.19
N GLN A 12 6.31 -50.27 -2.44
CA GLN A 12 5.03 -49.91 -3.05
C GLN A 12 5.19 -48.57 -3.77
N GLY A 13 5.31 -48.61 -5.10
CA GLY A 13 5.30 -47.43 -5.93
C GLY A 13 3.89 -46.86 -6.06
N PHE A 14 3.77 -45.52 -6.17
CA PHE A 14 2.49 -44.86 -6.44
C PHE A 14 1.90 -45.26 -7.78
N THR A 15 0.60 -45.50 -7.80
CA THR A 15 -0.12 -45.77 -9.05
C THR A 15 -0.36 -44.45 -9.81
N LEU A 16 -0.47 -44.53 -11.13
CA LEU A 16 -0.74 -43.36 -11.98
C LEU A 16 -2.07 -42.69 -11.63
N ILE A 17 -3.08 -43.48 -11.24
CA ILE A 17 -4.38 -42.95 -10.82
C ILE A 17 -4.30 -42.19 -9.48
N GLU A 18 -3.47 -42.64 -8.55
CA GLU A 18 -3.28 -41.99 -7.26
C GLU A 18 -2.62 -40.63 -7.41
N LEU A 19 -1.61 -40.51 -8.31
CA LEU A 19 -1.03 -39.23 -8.69
C LEU A 19 -2.05 -38.30 -9.36
N LEU A 20 -2.89 -38.84 -10.28
CA LEU A 20 -3.94 -38.07 -10.95
C LEU A 20 -4.95 -37.48 -9.94
N VAL A 21 -5.39 -38.26 -8.95
CA VAL A 21 -6.31 -37.81 -7.91
C VAL A 21 -5.67 -36.73 -7.04
N VAL A 22 -4.42 -36.89 -6.65
CA VAL A 22 -3.69 -35.90 -5.84
C VAL A 22 -3.60 -34.55 -6.55
N ILE A 23 -3.19 -34.53 -7.83
CA ILE A 23 -3.09 -33.26 -8.57
C ILE A 23 -4.47 -32.63 -8.80
N ALA A 24 -5.53 -33.42 -9.01
CA ALA A 24 -6.88 -32.91 -9.16
C ALA A 24 -7.38 -32.25 -7.86
N VAL A 25 -7.10 -32.82 -6.68
CA VAL A 25 -7.45 -32.24 -5.38
C VAL A 25 -6.65 -30.96 -5.12
N ILE A 26 -5.36 -30.95 -5.39
CA ILE A 26 -4.51 -29.75 -5.24
C ILE A 26 -5.00 -28.62 -6.14
N ALA A 27 -5.35 -28.91 -7.40
CA ALA A 27 -5.89 -27.91 -8.31
C ALA A 27 -7.23 -27.31 -7.85
N LEU A 28 -8.12 -28.14 -7.30
CA LEU A 28 -9.41 -27.70 -6.75
C LEU A 28 -9.23 -26.75 -5.55
N ILE A 29 -8.36 -27.13 -4.61
CA ILE A 29 -8.08 -26.30 -3.41
C ILE A 29 -7.37 -25.01 -3.80
N GLY A 30 -6.38 -25.09 -4.71
CA GLY A 30 -5.62 -23.93 -5.20
C GLY A 30 -6.50 -22.84 -5.81
N GLY A 31 -7.54 -23.22 -6.56
CA GLY A 31 -8.47 -22.28 -7.17
C GLY A 31 -9.29 -21.47 -6.15
N ILE A 32 -9.73 -22.09 -5.06
CA ILE A 32 -10.51 -21.43 -4.00
C ILE A 32 -9.65 -20.47 -3.18
N VAL A 33 -8.40 -20.86 -2.89
CA VAL A 33 -7.48 -20.05 -2.08
C VAL A 33 -7.05 -18.79 -2.85
N ALA A 34 -6.79 -18.90 -4.15
CA ALA A 34 -6.29 -17.80 -4.96
C ALA A 34 -7.26 -16.60 -4.97
N SER A 35 -8.56 -16.81 -5.10
CA SER A 35 -9.56 -15.73 -5.14
C SER A 35 -9.66 -14.94 -3.83
N ASN A 36 -9.56 -15.60 -2.68
CA ASN A 36 -9.60 -14.97 -1.37
C ASN A 36 -8.33 -14.15 -1.08
N VAL A 37 -7.17 -14.63 -1.51
CA VAL A 37 -5.89 -13.94 -1.33
C VAL A 37 -5.86 -12.63 -2.10
N VAL A 38 -6.29 -12.60 -3.36
CA VAL A 38 -6.34 -11.39 -4.18
C VAL A 38 -7.27 -10.33 -3.58
N GLY A 39 -8.46 -10.72 -3.10
CA GLY A 39 -9.41 -9.80 -2.47
C GLY A 39 -8.85 -9.16 -1.19
N ASN A 40 -8.20 -9.94 -0.34
CA ASN A 40 -7.58 -9.44 0.89
C ASN A 40 -6.38 -8.52 0.60
N PHE A 41 -5.58 -8.84 -0.43
CA PHE A 41 -4.46 -8.00 -0.85
C PHE A 41 -4.92 -6.63 -1.36
N ASN A 42 -5.99 -6.58 -2.13
CA ASN A 42 -6.57 -5.32 -2.61
C ASN A 42 -7.11 -4.44 -1.47
N ARG A 43 -7.78 -5.04 -0.48
CA ARG A 43 -8.22 -4.32 0.72
C ARG A 43 -7.04 -3.78 1.52
N ALA A 44 -5.97 -4.56 1.67
CA ALA A 44 -4.77 -4.12 2.36
C ALA A 44 -4.12 -2.91 1.68
N LYS A 45 -4.10 -2.85 0.35
CA LYS A 45 -3.59 -1.68 -0.39
C LYS A 45 -4.42 -0.42 -0.14
N VAL A 46 -5.75 -0.52 -0.16
CA VAL A 46 -6.65 0.60 0.17
C VAL A 46 -6.40 1.08 1.60
N GLU A 47 -6.31 0.17 2.55
CA GLU A 47 -6.06 0.52 3.96
C GLU A 47 -4.67 1.15 4.16
N THR A 48 -3.65 0.62 3.49
CA THR A 48 -2.31 1.22 3.47
C THR A 48 -2.37 2.65 2.94
N THR A 49 -3.10 2.90 1.86
CA THR A 49 -3.30 4.25 1.31
C THR A 49 -3.88 5.19 2.35
N LYS A 50 -4.96 4.79 3.04
CA LYS A 50 -5.59 5.61 4.10
C LYS A 50 -4.62 5.89 5.26
N ILE A 51 -3.83 4.90 5.67
CA ILE A 51 -2.82 5.06 6.72
C ILE A 51 -1.76 6.08 6.28
N GLN A 52 -1.23 5.97 5.06
CA GLN A 52 -0.25 6.91 4.52
C GLN A 52 -0.81 8.34 4.46
N MET A 53 -2.05 8.50 3.99
CA MET A 53 -2.72 9.81 3.95
C MET A 53 -2.85 10.42 5.36
N LYS A 54 -3.22 9.64 6.37
CA LYS A 54 -3.30 10.10 7.76
C LYS A 54 -1.92 10.50 8.30
N GLN A 55 -0.87 9.75 7.98
CA GLN A 55 0.51 10.10 8.36
C GLN A 55 0.95 11.42 7.72
N ILE A 56 0.73 11.59 6.42
CA ILE A 56 1.01 12.85 5.72
C ILE A 56 0.20 14.00 6.35
N GLY A 57 -1.05 13.76 6.72
CA GLY A 57 -1.90 14.74 7.40
C GLY A 57 -1.33 15.21 8.75
N VAL A 58 -0.77 14.30 9.55
CA VAL A 58 -0.09 14.65 10.81
C VAL A 58 1.14 15.51 10.52
N ILE A 59 1.93 15.17 9.51
CA ILE A 59 3.12 15.92 9.12
C ILE A 59 2.76 17.30 8.58
N LEU A 60 1.71 17.42 7.76
CA LEU A 60 1.16 18.70 7.28
C LEU A 60 0.70 19.60 8.44
N ASN A 61 0.09 19.02 9.47
CA ASN A 61 -0.30 19.78 10.66
C ASN A 61 0.93 20.27 11.44
N SER A 62 2.01 19.49 11.54
CA SER A 62 3.26 19.93 12.15
C SER A 62 3.88 21.11 11.36
N PHE A 63 3.92 21.01 10.04
CA PHE A 63 4.33 22.13 9.19
C PHE A 63 3.48 23.39 9.44
N LYS A 64 2.15 23.24 9.53
CA LYS A 64 1.23 24.36 9.82
C LYS A 64 1.47 24.99 11.18
N LEU A 65 1.78 24.20 12.20
CA LEU A 65 2.10 24.71 13.54
C LEU A 65 3.31 25.64 13.52
N ASP A 66 4.35 25.28 12.75
CA ASP A 66 5.58 26.06 12.67
C ASP A 66 5.47 27.23 11.69
N CYS A 67 4.82 27.03 10.56
CA CYS A 67 4.73 28.02 9.48
C CYS A 67 3.48 28.90 9.54
N GLY A 68 2.42 28.47 10.28
CA GLY A 68 1.13 29.18 10.37
C GLY A 68 0.19 28.95 9.18
N PHE A 69 0.56 28.10 8.22
CA PHE A 69 -0.23 27.78 7.02
C PHE A 69 0.16 26.39 6.50
N PHE A 70 -0.68 25.78 5.67
CA PHE A 70 -0.30 24.61 4.91
C PHE A 70 0.54 25.00 3.69
N PRO A 71 1.42 24.12 3.18
CA PRO A 71 2.09 24.36 1.90
C PRO A 71 1.08 24.76 0.83
N THR A 72 1.46 25.62 -0.11
CA THR A 72 0.59 25.91 -1.27
C THR A 72 0.54 24.71 -2.20
N THR A 73 -0.48 24.66 -3.07
CA THR A 73 -0.57 23.59 -4.10
C THR A 73 0.70 23.51 -4.94
N GLU A 74 1.29 24.68 -5.26
CA GLU A 74 2.54 24.77 -6.05
C GLU A 74 3.75 24.26 -5.29
N GLN A 75 3.82 24.49 -3.96
CA GLN A 75 4.87 23.98 -3.09
C GLN A 75 4.73 22.46 -2.89
N GLY A 76 3.52 21.95 -2.93
CA GLY A 76 3.22 20.54 -2.84
C GLY A 76 3.71 19.89 -1.53
N LEU A 77 3.76 18.58 -1.54
CA LEU A 77 4.31 17.80 -0.43
C LEU A 77 5.85 17.91 -0.33
N ASP A 78 6.53 18.40 -1.37
CA ASP A 78 7.98 18.63 -1.34
C ASP A 78 8.37 19.63 -0.26
N ALA A 79 7.49 20.56 0.09
CA ALA A 79 7.67 21.49 1.20
C ALA A 79 7.85 20.80 2.57
N LEU A 80 7.48 19.53 2.70
CA LEU A 80 7.71 18.74 3.92
C LEU A 80 9.13 18.18 4.01
N ILE A 81 9.87 18.20 2.90
CA ILE A 81 11.24 17.69 2.81
C ILE A 81 12.24 18.83 2.66
N HIS A 82 11.90 19.80 1.80
CA HIS A 82 12.75 20.92 1.48
C HIS A 82 12.08 22.23 1.85
N LYS A 83 12.88 23.19 2.35
CA LYS A 83 12.35 24.53 2.66
C LYS A 83 11.75 25.16 1.39
N PRO A 84 10.43 25.45 1.39
CA PRO A 84 9.79 25.94 0.19
C PRO A 84 10.21 27.38 -0.13
N SER A 85 10.24 27.71 -1.40
CA SER A 85 10.36 29.09 -1.90
C SER A 85 8.99 29.78 -1.94
N GLY A 86 8.98 31.10 -1.98
CA GLY A 86 7.76 31.92 -2.04
C GLY A 86 7.30 32.37 -0.66
N ARG A 87 6.16 31.85 -0.15
CA ARG A 87 5.67 32.21 1.18
C ARG A 87 6.64 31.76 2.27
N GLU A 88 7.23 32.72 2.98
CA GLU A 88 8.27 32.45 3.97
C GLU A 88 7.72 31.77 5.22
N CYS A 89 8.29 30.65 5.59
CA CYS A 89 8.12 30.00 6.87
C CYS A 89 9.33 30.33 7.78
N LYS A 90 9.12 31.16 8.80
CA LYS A 90 10.20 31.63 9.68
C LYS A 90 10.72 30.54 10.61
N LYS A 91 9.87 29.57 10.98
CA LYS A 91 10.19 28.49 11.92
C LYS A 91 10.26 27.13 11.21
N TYR A 92 10.59 27.14 9.90
CA TYR A 92 10.76 25.88 9.17
C TYR A 92 11.86 25.04 9.79
N ASP A 93 11.58 23.76 10.04
CA ASP A 93 12.59 22.83 10.53
C ASP A 93 13.69 22.60 9.45
N PRO A 94 14.94 22.94 9.73
CA PRO A 94 16.04 22.76 8.77
C PRO A 94 16.18 21.31 8.26
N GLU A 95 15.81 20.34 9.09
CA GLU A 95 15.83 18.93 8.74
C GLU A 95 14.58 18.50 7.96
N GLY A 96 13.59 19.38 7.81
CA GLY A 96 12.28 19.08 7.23
C GLY A 96 11.42 18.23 8.18
N TYR A 97 10.28 17.82 7.72
CA TYR A 97 9.26 17.13 8.51
C TYR A 97 9.19 15.62 8.26
N ILE A 98 9.93 15.12 7.26
CA ILE A 98 10.01 13.69 6.90
C ILE A 98 11.46 13.25 7.02
N GLY A 99 11.72 12.36 7.98
CA GLY A 99 13.08 11.98 8.36
C GLY A 99 13.90 11.29 7.27
N ASP A 100 13.28 10.43 6.46
CA ASP A 100 13.93 9.71 5.35
C ASP A 100 13.99 10.51 4.04
N LYS A 101 13.48 11.76 4.06
CA LYS A 101 13.43 12.67 2.90
C LYS A 101 12.69 12.09 1.70
N LYS A 102 11.72 11.21 1.95
CA LYS A 102 10.89 10.61 0.91
C LYS A 102 9.42 10.81 1.23
N ILE A 103 8.67 11.35 0.28
CA ILE A 103 7.22 11.43 0.38
C ILE A 103 6.66 10.01 0.25
N PRO A 104 5.86 9.54 1.23
CA PRO A 104 5.22 8.24 1.12
C PRO A 104 4.32 8.18 -0.12
N LYS A 105 4.31 7.03 -0.76
CA LYS A 105 3.40 6.71 -1.85
C LYS A 105 2.16 6.01 -1.31
N ASP A 106 1.11 5.93 -2.13
CA ASP A 106 -0.07 5.17 -1.77
C ASP A 106 0.18 3.65 -1.79
N GLY A 107 -0.80 2.85 -1.39
CA GLY A 107 -0.70 1.39 -1.36
C GLY A 107 -0.57 0.75 -2.75
N PHE A 108 -0.73 1.52 -3.82
CA PHE A 108 -0.61 1.11 -5.21
C PHE A 108 0.71 1.58 -5.86
N ASP A 109 1.58 2.23 -5.08
CA ASP A 109 2.87 2.80 -5.50
C ASP A 109 2.74 4.06 -6.37
N ASN A 110 1.59 4.75 -6.29
CA ASN A 110 1.34 6.03 -6.95
C ASN A 110 1.64 7.21 -6.02
N ASP A 111 1.93 8.37 -6.59
CA ASP A 111 2.11 9.61 -5.85
C ASP A 111 0.74 10.20 -5.48
N PHE A 112 0.66 10.85 -4.31
CA PHE A 112 -0.55 11.55 -3.89
C PHE A 112 -0.71 12.88 -4.62
N ILE A 113 -1.93 13.21 -4.99
CA ILE A 113 -2.29 14.55 -5.43
C ILE A 113 -2.55 15.38 -4.18
N TYR A 114 -1.90 16.56 -4.10
CA TYR A 114 -2.05 17.50 -3.02
C TYR A 114 -2.60 18.82 -3.54
N ILE A 115 -3.67 19.31 -2.91
CA ILE A 115 -4.28 20.59 -3.22
C ILE A 115 -4.45 21.33 -1.90
N SER A 116 -4.13 22.64 -1.87
CA SER A 116 -4.24 23.49 -0.70
C SER A 116 -5.00 24.77 -1.00
N GLU A 117 -5.96 25.08 -0.13
CA GLU A 117 -6.74 26.31 -0.13
C GLU A 117 -6.31 27.24 1.01
N GLY A 118 -5.07 27.13 1.47
CA GLY A 118 -4.49 27.94 2.54
C GLY A 118 -4.75 27.38 3.94
N ASN A 119 -5.99 27.32 4.39
CA ASN A 119 -6.34 26.80 5.71
C ASN A 119 -6.80 25.34 5.71
N LYS A 120 -7.07 24.80 4.55
CA LYS A 120 -7.44 23.40 4.31
C LYS A 120 -6.53 22.80 3.25
N TYR A 121 -6.44 21.50 3.25
CA TYR A 121 -5.77 20.75 2.19
C TYR A 121 -6.61 19.52 1.86
N THR A 122 -6.44 19.04 0.64
CA THR A 122 -6.97 17.78 0.15
C THR A 122 -5.81 16.90 -0.29
N LEU A 123 -5.78 15.68 0.19
CA LEU A 123 -4.94 14.61 -0.34
C LEU A 123 -5.83 13.63 -1.10
N LYS A 124 -5.38 13.20 -2.27
CA LYS A 124 -6.11 12.28 -3.12
C LYS A 124 -5.17 11.22 -3.66
N SER A 125 -5.57 9.96 -3.58
CA SER A 125 -5.00 8.84 -4.33
C SER A 125 -5.94 8.48 -5.47
N LEU A 126 -5.38 8.20 -6.64
CA LEU A 126 -6.14 7.79 -7.83
C LEU A 126 -6.31 6.27 -7.93
N GLY A 127 -6.25 5.56 -6.80
CA GLY A 127 -6.43 4.13 -6.78
C GLY A 127 -5.36 3.35 -7.57
N ASN A 128 -5.72 2.15 -7.98
CA ASN A 128 -4.78 1.24 -8.63
C ASN A 128 -4.46 1.60 -10.09
N ASP A 129 -5.40 2.20 -10.82
CA ASP A 129 -5.21 2.54 -12.23
C ASP A 129 -4.56 3.92 -12.46
N GLY A 130 -4.42 4.73 -11.38
CA GLY A 130 -3.81 6.06 -11.43
C GLY A 130 -4.60 7.08 -12.25
N LYS A 131 -5.93 6.90 -12.39
CA LYS A 131 -6.82 7.78 -13.14
C LYS A 131 -7.95 8.27 -12.26
N GLU A 132 -8.48 9.46 -12.56
CA GLU A 132 -9.63 10.00 -11.83
C GLU A 132 -10.88 9.15 -12.01
N GLY A 133 -11.57 8.87 -10.90
CA GLY A 133 -12.81 8.10 -10.85
C GLY A 133 -12.58 6.64 -10.50
N GLY A 134 -13.23 5.71 -11.24
CA GLY A 134 -13.11 4.27 -11.05
C GLY A 134 -13.99 3.70 -9.94
N ASP A 135 -14.00 2.37 -9.86
CA ASP A 135 -14.74 1.59 -8.88
C ASP A 135 -13.83 0.54 -8.21
N GLY A 136 -14.23 0.10 -7.03
CA GLY A 136 -13.48 -0.94 -6.30
C GLY A 136 -12.07 -0.49 -5.92
N ILE A 137 -11.04 -1.18 -6.44
CA ILE A 137 -9.63 -0.84 -6.17
C ILE A 137 -9.12 0.34 -6.98
N ASP A 138 -9.81 0.68 -8.06
CA ASP A 138 -9.48 1.82 -8.93
C ASP A 138 -10.17 3.10 -8.46
N LYS A 139 -11.07 3.00 -7.45
CA LYS A 139 -11.76 4.16 -6.88
C LYS A 139 -10.77 5.12 -6.22
N ASP A 140 -10.94 6.41 -6.50
CA ASP A 140 -10.20 7.47 -5.82
C ASP A 140 -10.46 7.45 -4.30
N ILE A 141 -9.43 7.77 -3.54
CA ILE A 141 -9.50 7.92 -2.08
C ILE A 141 -9.10 9.35 -1.76
N SER A 142 -9.97 10.11 -1.11
CA SER A 142 -9.74 11.51 -0.80
C SER A 142 -9.95 11.80 0.69
N THR A 143 -9.18 12.74 1.25
CA THR A 143 -9.41 13.25 2.61
C THR A 143 -10.70 14.04 2.75
N ASP A 144 -11.33 14.44 1.64
CA ASP A 144 -12.63 15.12 1.63
C ASP A 144 -13.81 14.15 1.63
N ASP A 145 -13.56 12.86 1.45
CA ASP A 145 -14.62 11.84 1.48
C ASP A 145 -15.16 11.67 2.91
N PRO A 146 -16.50 11.62 3.09
CA PRO A 146 -17.11 11.40 4.40
C PRO A 146 -16.72 10.06 5.05
N GLU A 147 -16.27 9.09 4.24
CA GLU A 147 -15.89 7.74 4.65
C GLU A 147 -14.37 7.58 4.90
N PHE A 148 -13.62 8.67 4.83
CA PHE A 148 -12.17 8.68 5.10
C PHE A 148 -11.82 8.64 6.63
#